data_af8ebaa78d80c0790d5ebb7f9ce8ce4c
#
_entry.id   af8ebaa78d80c0790d5ebb7f9ce8ce4c
#
_cell.length_a   1.000
_cell.length_b   1.000
_cell.length_c   1.000
_cell.angle_alpha   90.00
_cell.angle_beta   90.00
_cell.angle_gamma   90.00
#
_symmetry.space_group_name_H-M   'P 1'
#
loop_
_entity.id
_entity.type
_entity.pdbx_description
1 polymer ?
#
loop_
_entity_poly.entity_id
_entity_poly.type
_entity_poly.pdbx_seq_one_letter_code
_entity_poly.pdbx_strand_id
1 'polypeptide(L)'
;PFINAAGTYTMLTASLMSQETMDAMEYASKHFVHLTKLQDAVGARIAKLLSAEAAMVTSGAAGAMTVGTAGCITGTDNKKILQLPDLTGCKNEVLVQKTHRYGYDHAVRAVGVKMVEIETEEEFRQKAGPQTAMALFFNDADKRGKIDAAGWVKLGKATGVPTFNDASADALPVERLSQYNKMGFDLVTFSGGKGICGPQ
;
A
#
# COMPACT_ATOMS: atom_id res chain seq x y z
N PRO A 1 29.37 -5.58 -11.86
CA PRO A 1 28.94 -5.76 -10.45
C PRO A 1 29.56 -4.67 -9.57
N PHE A 2 28.83 -4.19 -8.60
CA PHE A 2 29.28 -3.23 -7.60
C PHE A 2 28.75 -3.66 -6.22
N ILE A 3 29.37 -3.17 -5.16
CA ILE A 3 28.87 -3.36 -3.80
C ILE A 3 27.87 -2.24 -3.51
N ASN A 4 26.61 -2.61 -3.26
CA ASN A 4 25.58 -1.64 -2.87
C ASN A 4 25.71 -1.32 -1.38
N ALA A 5 26.18 -0.12 -1.06
CA ALA A 5 26.23 0.41 0.31
C ALA A 5 25.20 1.51 0.57
N ALA A 6 24.30 1.75 -0.40
CA ALA A 6 23.31 2.83 -0.31
C ALA A 6 21.97 2.41 0.33
N GLY A 7 21.75 1.09 0.52
CA GLY A 7 20.50 0.55 1.04
C GLY A 7 19.56 0.05 -0.06
N THR A 8 18.28 -0.13 0.30
CA THR A 8 17.28 -0.80 -0.53
C THR A 8 16.61 0.13 -1.54
N TYR A 9 17.39 0.86 -2.33
CA TYR A 9 16.88 1.72 -3.40
C TYR A 9 16.48 0.90 -4.62
N THR A 10 15.27 1.12 -5.14
CA THR A 10 14.73 0.42 -6.32
C THR A 10 15.63 0.54 -7.55
N MET A 11 16.26 1.70 -7.78
CA MET A 11 17.21 1.92 -8.87
C MET A 11 18.44 1.01 -8.81
N LEU A 12 18.75 0.45 -7.65
CA LEU A 12 19.88 -0.45 -7.39
C LEU A 12 19.40 -1.89 -7.16
N THR A 13 18.22 -2.24 -7.70
CA THR A 13 17.55 -3.54 -7.51
C THR A 13 17.21 -3.87 -6.04
N ALA A 14 17.16 -2.86 -5.19
CA ALA A 14 16.79 -2.85 -3.79
C ALA A 14 17.54 -3.86 -2.90
N SER A 15 17.29 -5.16 -2.99
CA SER A 15 17.98 -6.21 -2.22
C SER A 15 18.29 -7.44 -3.06
N LEU A 16 19.23 -8.27 -2.59
CA LEU A 16 19.45 -9.58 -3.17
C LEU A 16 18.49 -10.59 -2.53
N MET A 17 17.96 -11.49 -3.35
CA MET A 17 17.12 -12.59 -2.87
C MET A 17 17.95 -13.65 -2.16
N SER A 18 17.36 -14.32 -1.16
CA SER A 18 17.97 -15.49 -0.55
C SER A 18 17.95 -16.70 -1.50
N GLN A 19 18.78 -17.70 -1.23
CA GLN A 19 18.79 -18.92 -2.02
C GLN A 19 17.43 -19.64 -1.96
N GLU A 20 16.77 -19.65 -0.80
CA GLU A 20 15.45 -20.26 -0.62
C GLU A 20 14.39 -19.59 -1.51
N THR A 21 14.46 -18.25 -1.65
CA THR A 21 13.56 -17.51 -2.54
C THR A 21 13.79 -17.89 -3.99
N MET A 22 15.06 -18.00 -4.40
CA MET A 22 15.42 -18.39 -5.77
C MET A 22 15.00 -19.83 -6.08
N ASP A 23 15.20 -20.77 -5.15
CA ASP A 23 14.78 -22.17 -5.30
C ASP A 23 13.26 -22.28 -5.42
N ALA A 24 12.51 -21.51 -4.64
CA ALA A 24 11.05 -21.46 -4.71
C ALA A 24 10.56 -20.91 -6.07
N MET A 25 11.21 -19.88 -6.61
CA MET A 25 10.91 -19.34 -7.94
C MET A 25 11.21 -20.36 -9.04
N GLU A 26 12.36 -21.04 -8.97
CA GLU A 26 12.73 -22.10 -9.91
C GLU A 26 11.72 -23.25 -9.86
N TYR A 27 11.34 -23.69 -8.66
CA TYR A 27 10.30 -24.70 -8.50
C TYR A 27 8.97 -24.25 -9.13
N ALA A 28 8.51 -23.05 -8.80
CA ALA A 28 7.24 -22.51 -9.29
C ALA A 28 7.22 -22.40 -10.83
N SER A 29 8.36 -22.06 -11.45
CA SER A 29 8.47 -21.92 -12.90
C SER A 29 8.23 -23.22 -13.69
N LYS A 30 8.29 -24.36 -13.02
CA LYS A 30 8.14 -25.70 -13.61
C LYS A 30 6.75 -26.32 -13.35
N HIS A 31 5.83 -25.60 -12.67
CA HIS A 31 4.55 -26.16 -12.25
C HIS A 31 3.38 -25.21 -12.57
N PHE A 32 2.30 -25.78 -13.09
CA PHE A 32 1.04 -25.05 -13.21
C PHE A 32 0.31 -25.02 -11.86
N VAL A 33 -0.25 -23.86 -11.52
CA VAL A 33 -1.03 -23.66 -10.31
C VAL A 33 -2.32 -22.91 -10.61
N HIS A 34 -3.34 -23.12 -9.79
CA HIS A 34 -4.55 -22.32 -9.86
C HIS A 34 -4.30 -21.00 -9.14
N LEU A 35 -4.15 -19.92 -9.93
CA LEU A 35 -3.69 -18.62 -9.43
C LEU A 35 -4.52 -18.08 -8.25
N THR A 36 -5.85 -18.15 -8.34
CA THR A 36 -6.74 -17.68 -7.26
C THR A 36 -6.50 -18.45 -5.96
N LYS A 37 -6.39 -19.79 -6.03
CA LYS A 37 -6.11 -20.60 -4.84
C LYS A 37 -4.74 -20.33 -4.24
N LEU A 38 -3.75 -20.07 -5.08
CA LEU A 38 -2.41 -19.67 -4.62
C LEU A 38 -2.47 -18.34 -3.88
N GLN A 39 -3.14 -17.33 -4.47
CA GLN A 39 -3.28 -16.02 -3.88
C GLN A 39 -4.00 -16.08 -2.53
N ASP A 40 -5.08 -16.84 -2.44
CA ASP A 40 -5.84 -17.06 -1.20
C ASP A 40 -4.96 -17.71 -0.12
N ALA A 41 -4.23 -18.77 -0.46
CA ALA A 41 -3.36 -19.49 0.47
C ALA A 41 -2.21 -18.62 0.99
N VAL A 42 -1.55 -17.88 0.09
CA VAL A 42 -0.46 -16.97 0.44
C VAL A 42 -1.00 -15.79 1.26
N GLY A 43 -2.11 -15.21 0.85
CA GLY A 43 -2.76 -14.12 1.57
C GLY A 43 -3.13 -14.51 3.01
N ALA A 44 -3.76 -15.67 3.19
CA ALA A 44 -4.09 -16.21 4.50
C ALA A 44 -2.84 -16.45 5.36
N ARG A 45 -1.75 -16.96 4.76
CA ARG A 45 -0.49 -17.18 5.48
C ARG A 45 0.14 -15.86 5.94
N ILE A 46 0.21 -14.85 5.07
CA ILE A 46 0.75 -13.53 5.40
C ILE A 46 -0.11 -12.85 6.45
N ALA A 47 -1.43 -12.85 6.29
CA ALA A 47 -2.36 -12.27 7.25
C ALA A 47 -2.16 -12.86 8.67
N LYS A 48 -2.03 -14.19 8.77
CA LYS A 48 -1.74 -14.87 10.03
C LYS A 48 -0.41 -14.43 10.65
N LEU A 49 0.66 -14.29 9.84
CA LEU A 49 1.99 -13.88 10.32
C LEU A 49 1.98 -12.43 10.83
N LEU A 50 1.21 -11.56 10.19
CA LEU A 50 1.17 -10.13 10.51
C LEU A 50 0.03 -9.73 11.44
N SER A 51 -0.79 -10.69 11.89
CA SER A 51 -2.01 -10.42 12.66
C SER A 51 -2.92 -9.40 11.95
N ALA A 52 -3.06 -9.54 10.62
CA ALA A 52 -3.94 -8.76 9.78
C ALA A 52 -5.20 -9.55 9.43
N GLU A 53 -6.28 -8.88 9.06
CA GLU A 53 -7.53 -9.51 8.63
C GLU A 53 -7.36 -10.27 7.31
N ALA A 54 -6.67 -9.66 6.35
CA ALA A 54 -6.36 -10.24 5.04
C ALA A 54 -5.02 -9.71 4.52
N ALA A 55 -4.47 -10.39 3.52
CA ALA A 55 -3.32 -9.91 2.78
C ALA A 55 -3.37 -10.35 1.31
N MET A 56 -2.72 -9.59 0.46
CA MET A 56 -2.63 -9.85 -0.96
C MET A 56 -1.20 -9.58 -1.45
N VAL A 57 -0.69 -10.45 -2.30
CA VAL A 57 0.59 -10.24 -2.99
C VAL A 57 0.31 -9.58 -4.34
N THR A 58 1.06 -8.54 -4.65
CA THR A 58 0.94 -7.75 -5.88
C THR A 58 2.30 -7.57 -6.55
N SER A 59 2.33 -6.98 -7.73
CA SER A 59 3.58 -6.61 -8.43
C SER A 59 4.22 -5.37 -7.77
N GLY A 60 4.75 -5.57 -6.56
CA GLY A 60 5.40 -4.53 -5.75
C GLY A 60 4.43 -3.56 -5.06
N ALA A 61 4.99 -2.66 -4.24
CA ALA A 61 4.22 -1.69 -3.45
C ALA A 61 3.40 -0.71 -4.33
N ALA A 62 3.92 -0.33 -5.51
CA ALA A 62 3.17 0.50 -6.44
C ALA A 62 1.91 -0.21 -6.94
N GLY A 63 2.02 -1.50 -7.30
CA GLY A 63 0.86 -2.33 -7.65
C GLY A 63 -0.13 -2.44 -6.49
N ALA A 64 0.35 -2.60 -5.25
CA ALA A 64 -0.49 -2.62 -4.06
C ALA A 64 -1.24 -1.29 -3.84
N MET A 65 -0.58 -0.15 -4.05
CA MET A 65 -1.23 1.17 -3.97
C MET A 65 -2.32 1.32 -5.02
N THR A 66 -2.06 0.89 -6.27
CA THR A 66 -3.06 0.93 -7.34
C THR A 66 -4.28 0.05 -6.99
N VAL A 67 -4.05 -1.22 -6.64
CA VAL A 67 -5.13 -2.17 -6.33
C VAL A 67 -5.89 -1.78 -5.06
N GLY A 68 -5.17 -1.34 -4.00
CA GLY A 68 -5.79 -0.87 -2.77
C GLY A 68 -6.67 0.36 -2.98
N THR A 69 -6.20 1.33 -3.78
CA THR A 69 -7.01 2.51 -4.16
C THR A 69 -8.25 2.09 -4.94
N ALA A 70 -8.10 1.21 -5.93
CA ALA A 70 -9.21 0.66 -6.71
C ALA A 70 -10.24 -0.01 -5.78
N GLY A 71 -9.78 -0.84 -4.84
CA GLY A 71 -10.63 -1.51 -3.86
C GLY A 71 -11.42 -0.54 -2.98
N CYS A 72 -10.81 0.56 -2.52
CA CYS A 72 -11.50 1.61 -1.76
C CYS A 72 -12.60 2.32 -2.56
N ILE A 73 -12.49 2.33 -3.90
CA ILE A 73 -13.47 2.96 -4.80
C ILE A 73 -14.58 1.99 -5.16
N THR A 74 -14.22 0.78 -5.55
CA THR A 74 -15.15 -0.18 -6.19
C THR A 74 -15.76 -1.17 -5.21
N GLY A 75 -15.09 -1.42 -4.08
CA GLY A 75 -15.41 -2.58 -3.25
C GLY A 75 -15.38 -3.85 -4.10
N THR A 76 -16.43 -4.67 -3.99
CA THR A 76 -16.62 -5.92 -4.74
C THR A 76 -17.58 -5.76 -5.94
N ASP A 77 -17.91 -4.54 -6.35
CA ASP A 77 -18.81 -4.26 -7.47
C ASP A 77 -18.10 -4.46 -8.81
N ASN A 78 -18.38 -5.57 -9.48
CA ASN A 78 -17.77 -5.92 -10.76
C ASN A 78 -18.01 -4.88 -11.87
N LYS A 79 -19.11 -4.15 -11.85
CA LYS A 79 -19.35 -3.08 -12.85
C LYS A 79 -18.41 -1.93 -12.66
N LYS A 80 -18.20 -1.50 -11.41
CA LYS A 80 -17.24 -0.45 -11.07
C LYS A 80 -15.80 -0.89 -11.35
N ILE A 81 -15.45 -2.15 -11.04
CA ILE A 81 -14.12 -2.70 -11.33
C ILE A 81 -13.81 -2.61 -12.83
N LEU A 82 -14.75 -3.02 -13.69
CA LEU A 82 -14.57 -3.00 -15.14
C LEU A 82 -14.63 -1.59 -15.74
N GLN A 83 -15.22 -0.62 -15.04
CA GLN A 83 -15.32 0.77 -15.46
C GLN A 83 -13.99 1.55 -15.26
N LEU A 84 -13.14 1.12 -14.32
CA LEU A 84 -11.88 1.82 -14.05
C LEU A 84 -11.02 1.95 -15.34
N PRO A 85 -10.36 3.08 -15.54
CA PRO A 85 -10.17 4.22 -14.63
C PRO A 85 -11.24 5.32 -14.75
N ASP A 86 -12.36 5.09 -15.44
CA ASP A 86 -13.50 6.02 -15.45
C ASP A 86 -14.20 5.98 -14.08
N LEU A 87 -14.16 7.08 -13.34
CA LEU A 87 -14.74 7.21 -12.01
C LEU A 87 -16.12 7.90 -12.01
N THR A 88 -16.81 7.95 -13.15
CA THR A 88 -18.17 8.51 -13.22
C THR A 88 -19.11 7.77 -12.26
N GLY A 89 -19.70 8.50 -11.31
CA GLY A 89 -20.58 7.92 -10.28
C GLY A 89 -19.85 7.19 -9.14
N CYS A 90 -18.52 7.21 -9.10
CA CYS A 90 -17.70 6.64 -8.04
C CYS A 90 -17.05 7.72 -7.17
N LYS A 91 -16.53 7.33 -6.00
CA LYS A 91 -15.61 8.16 -5.25
C LYS A 91 -14.35 8.41 -6.09
N ASN A 92 -13.84 9.64 -6.10
CA ASN A 92 -12.77 10.03 -7.00
C ASN A 92 -11.68 10.93 -6.36
N GLU A 93 -11.73 11.08 -5.03
CA GLU A 93 -10.76 11.89 -4.30
C GLU A 93 -9.97 11.06 -3.29
N VAL A 94 -8.68 11.37 -3.15
CA VAL A 94 -7.78 10.80 -2.13
C VAL A 94 -7.15 11.94 -1.34
N LEU A 95 -7.36 11.95 -0.02
CA LEU A 95 -6.72 12.91 0.87
C LEU A 95 -5.25 12.53 1.07
N VAL A 96 -4.37 13.52 1.07
CA VAL A 96 -2.94 13.34 1.32
C VAL A 96 -2.35 14.60 1.95
N GLN A 97 -1.40 14.44 2.88
CA GLN A 97 -0.66 15.61 3.34
C GLN A 97 0.18 16.19 2.21
N LYS A 98 0.17 17.51 2.04
CA LYS A 98 0.94 18.21 1.00
C LYS A 98 2.43 17.84 1.02
N THR A 99 3.00 17.68 2.21
CA THR A 99 4.39 17.27 2.42
C THR A 99 4.66 15.80 2.10
N HIS A 100 3.61 14.99 1.95
CA HIS A 100 3.69 13.58 1.55
C HIS A 100 3.58 13.40 0.03
N ARG A 101 3.36 14.47 -0.76
CA ARG A 101 3.34 14.38 -2.22
C ARG A 101 4.72 14.08 -2.75
N TYR A 102 4.89 13.01 -3.51
CA TYR A 102 6.12 12.69 -4.21
C TYR A 102 5.91 11.65 -5.33
N GLY A 103 6.99 11.26 -6.03
CA GLY A 103 6.93 10.52 -7.28
C GLY A 103 6.07 9.25 -7.28
N TYR A 104 6.00 8.52 -6.16
CA TYR A 104 5.24 7.28 -6.09
C TYR A 104 3.71 7.46 -5.96
N ASP A 105 3.21 8.66 -5.72
CA ASP A 105 1.76 8.92 -5.70
C ASP A 105 1.11 8.69 -7.08
N HIS A 106 1.91 8.60 -8.14
CA HIS A 106 1.40 8.27 -9.47
C HIS A 106 0.69 6.90 -9.52
N ALA A 107 1.09 5.94 -8.68
CA ALA A 107 0.43 4.64 -8.60
C ALA A 107 -1.03 4.76 -8.15
N VAL A 108 -1.31 5.70 -7.24
CA VAL A 108 -2.67 6.04 -6.79
C VAL A 108 -3.41 6.83 -7.87
N ARG A 109 -2.76 7.83 -8.46
CA ARG A 109 -3.37 8.67 -9.53
C ARG A 109 -3.69 7.89 -10.80
N ALA A 110 -2.97 6.80 -11.08
CA ALA A 110 -3.23 5.93 -12.23
C ALA A 110 -4.63 5.29 -12.21
N VAL A 111 -5.28 5.22 -11.04
CA VAL A 111 -6.66 4.75 -10.91
C VAL A 111 -7.69 5.80 -11.37
N GLY A 112 -7.27 7.03 -11.65
CA GLY A 112 -8.12 8.14 -12.10
C GLY A 112 -8.51 9.13 -11.01
N VAL A 113 -8.04 8.95 -9.77
CA VAL A 113 -8.40 9.81 -8.63
C VAL A 113 -7.67 11.15 -8.66
N LYS A 114 -8.31 12.14 -8.06
CA LYS A 114 -7.74 13.45 -7.75
C LYS A 114 -7.12 13.42 -6.36
N MET A 115 -5.88 13.85 -6.25
CA MET A 115 -5.22 14.05 -4.96
C MET A 115 -5.67 15.38 -4.33
N VAL A 116 -6.23 15.30 -3.14
CA VAL A 116 -6.69 16.45 -2.35
C VAL A 116 -5.68 16.70 -1.24
N GLU A 117 -4.89 17.75 -1.40
CA GLU A 117 -3.84 18.11 -0.45
C GLU A 117 -4.43 18.75 0.80
N ILE A 118 -3.92 18.34 1.97
CA ILE A 118 -4.25 18.93 3.28
C ILE A 118 -2.98 19.20 4.07
N GLU A 119 -3.03 20.13 5.00
CA GLU A 119 -1.91 20.47 5.89
C GLU A 119 -2.26 20.35 7.38
N THR A 120 -3.54 20.38 7.73
CA THR A 120 -3.99 20.36 9.12
C THR A 120 -5.12 19.36 9.35
N GLU A 121 -5.32 18.96 10.61
CA GLU A 121 -6.46 18.09 10.99
C GLU A 121 -7.81 18.72 10.65
N GLU A 122 -7.91 20.04 10.77
CA GLU A 122 -9.13 20.77 10.46
C GLU A 122 -9.45 20.67 8.96
N GLU A 123 -8.44 20.89 8.09
CA GLU A 123 -8.59 20.72 6.65
C GLU A 123 -8.95 19.26 6.28
N PHE A 124 -8.39 18.27 6.99
CA PHE A 124 -8.77 16.87 6.79
C PHE A 124 -10.26 16.68 7.02
N ARG A 125 -10.80 17.17 8.17
CA ARG A 125 -12.21 17.03 8.51
C ARG A 125 -13.13 17.77 7.54
N GLN A 126 -12.71 18.94 7.07
CA GLN A 126 -13.49 19.74 6.11
C GLN A 126 -13.54 19.11 4.72
N LYS A 127 -12.42 18.53 4.27
CA LYS A 127 -12.30 17.95 2.92
C LYS A 127 -12.72 16.47 2.85
N ALA A 128 -12.80 15.78 4.00
CA ALA A 128 -13.34 14.43 4.05
C ALA A 128 -14.83 14.45 3.73
N GLY A 129 -15.25 13.80 2.64
CA GLY A 129 -16.64 13.86 2.17
C GLY A 129 -17.04 12.68 1.31
N PRO A 130 -18.25 12.74 0.70
CA PRO A 130 -18.80 11.63 -0.07
C PRO A 130 -17.94 11.20 -1.26
N GLN A 131 -17.11 12.09 -1.80
CA GLN A 131 -16.21 11.80 -2.90
C GLN A 131 -14.87 11.22 -2.45
N THR A 132 -14.58 11.23 -1.15
CA THR A 132 -13.31 10.73 -0.62
C THR A 132 -13.32 9.20 -0.61
N ALA A 133 -12.41 8.60 -1.38
CA ALA A 133 -12.23 7.15 -1.43
C ALA A 133 -11.39 6.63 -0.26
N MET A 134 -10.30 7.33 0.03
CA MET A 134 -9.37 7.00 1.11
C MET A 134 -8.47 8.18 1.48
N ALA A 135 -7.70 8.03 2.55
CA ALA A 135 -6.66 8.96 2.98
C ALA A 135 -5.29 8.25 2.94
N LEU A 136 -4.40 8.74 2.07
CA LEU A 136 -3.08 8.17 1.82
C LEU A 136 -2.04 8.75 2.78
N PHE A 137 -1.21 7.89 3.33
CA PHE A 137 -0.09 8.23 4.18
C PHE A 137 1.20 7.59 3.62
N PHE A 138 2.28 8.35 3.54
CA PHE A 138 3.61 7.82 3.19
C PHE A 138 4.47 7.80 4.44
N ASN A 139 4.82 6.62 4.91
CA ASN A 139 5.49 6.43 6.19
C ASN A 139 6.88 7.09 6.26
N ASP A 140 7.64 7.08 5.17
CA ASP A 140 8.94 7.77 5.10
C ASP A 140 8.82 9.30 5.17
N ALA A 141 7.63 9.84 4.95
CA ALA A 141 7.31 11.25 5.04
C ALA A 141 6.72 11.69 6.39
N ASP A 142 6.50 10.77 7.34
CA ASP A 142 5.82 11.03 8.61
C ASP A 142 6.37 12.28 9.33
N LYS A 143 7.69 12.38 9.45
CA LYS A 143 8.36 13.52 10.12
C LYS A 143 8.25 14.85 9.38
N ARG A 144 7.78 14.85 8.14
CA ARG A 144 7.59 16.06 7.33
C ARG A 144 6.18 16.62 7.41
N GLY A 145 5.24 15.78 7.83
CA GLY A 145 3.84 16.15 7.99
C GLY A 145 3.56 16.84 9.32
N LYS A 146 2.45 17.58 9.38
CA LYS A 146 1.92 18.14 10.63
C LYS A 146 1.07 17.12 11.40
N ILE A 147 0.58 16.09 10.70
CA ILE A 147 -0.26 15.02 11.25
C ILE A 147 0.57 13.75 11.18
N ASP A 148 0.90 13.19 12.33
CA ASP A 148 1.62 11.92 12.41
C ASP A 148 0.74 10.71 12.06
N ALA A 149 1.34 9.53 11.97
CA ALA A 149 0.64 8.31 11.62
C ALA A 149 -0.55 8.00 12.54
N ALA A 150 -0.40 8.22 13.86
CA ALA A 150 -1.47 7.97 14.83
C ALA A 150 -2.64 8.96 14.68
N GLY A 151 -2.32 10.25 14.47
CA GLY A 151 -3.29 11.29 14.15
C GLY A 151 -4.04 11.02 12.86
N TRP A 152 -3.32 10.51 11.83
CA TRP A 152 -3.92 10.14 10.55
C TRP A 152 -4.96 9.04 10.69
N VAL A 153 -4.64 7.97 11.42
CA VAL A 153 -5.57 6.87 11.74
C VAL A 153 -6.78 7.39 12.53
N LYS A 154 -6.54 8.24 13.54
CA LYS A 154 -7.63 8.83 14.35
C LYS A 154 -8.59 9.65 13.48
N LEU A 155 -8.08 10.44 12.55
CA LEU A 155 -8.89 11.24 11.63
C LEU A 155 -9.69 10.35 10.66
N GLY A 156 -9.06 9.33 10.08
CA GLY A 156 -9.74 8.36 9.24
C GLY A 156 -10.93 7.71 9.94
N LYS A 157 -10.71 7.22 11.16
CA LYS A 157 -11.77 6.62 11.99
C LYS A 157 -12.88 7.62 12.33
N ALA A 158 -12.53 8.86 12.68
CA ALA A 158 -13.50 9.89 13.04
C ALA A 158 -14.37 10.34 11.86
N THR A 159 -13.87 10.24 10.63
CA THR A 159 -14.56 10.67 9.40
C THR A 159 -15.13 9.52 8.58
N GLY A 160 -14.84 8.26 8.95
CA GLY A 160 -15.21 7.08 8.19
C GLY A 160 -14.48 6.94 6.84
N VAL A 161 -13.31 7.61 6.72
CA VAL A 161 -12.46 7.52 5.53
C VAL A 161 -11.38 6.47 5.74
N PRO A 162 -11.30 5.41 4.90
CA PRO A 162 -10.24 4.41 5.00
C PRO A 162 -8.85 5.03 4.90
N THR A 163 -7.93 4.55 5.73
CA THR A 163 -6.54 5.01 5.76
C THR A 163 -5.61 3.99 5.11
N PHE A 164 -4.73 4.45 4.23
CA PHE A 164 -3.76 3.61 3.54
C PHE A 164 -2.33 4.11 3.81
N ASN A 165 -1.49 3.26 4.40
CA ASN A 165 -0.09 3.58 4.66
C ASN A 165 0.83 2.89 3.65
N ASP A 166 1.60 3.67 2.91
CA ASP A 166 2.76 3.17 2.17
C ASP A 166 3.98 3.09 3.11
N ALA A 167 4.23 1.89 3.63
CA ALA A 167 5.39 1.53 4.44
C ALA A 167 6.42 0.71 3.66
N SER A 168 6.54 0.93 2.35
CA SER A 168 7.31 0.10 1.42
C SER A 168 8.78 -0.07 1.79
N ALA A 169 9.38 0.87 2.54
CA ALA A 169 10.77 0.81 3.00
C ALA A 169 10.93 0.30 4.45
N ASP A 170 9.85 0.09 5.18
CA ASP A 170 9.87 -0.12 6.64
C ASP A 170 9.69 -1.58 7.08
N ALA A 171 10.18 -2.52 6.30
CA ALA A 171 10.07 -3.95 6.64
C ALA A 171 10.95 -4.38 7.82
N LEU A 172 11.94 -3.60 8.19
CA LEU A 172 12.89 -3.92 9.26
C LEU A 172 12.91 -2.82 10.35
N PRO A 173 13.04 -3.17 11.65
CA PRO A 173 12.99 -4.55 12.17
C PRO A 173 11.64 -5.22 11.93
N VAL A 174 11.58 -6.55 11.98
CA VAL A 174 10.44 -7.38 11.53
C VAL A 174 9.13 -7.07 12.26
N GLU A 175 9.20 -6.53 13.45
CA GLU A 175 8.04 -6.10 14.26
C GLU A 175 7.25 -4.99 13.57
N ARG A 176 7.90 -4.19 12.71
CA ARG A 176 7.24 -3.13 11.94
C ARG A 176 6.20 -3.66 10.96
N LEU A 177 6.38 -4.88 10.46
CA LEU A 177 5.42 -5.50 9.55
C LEU A 177 4.01 -5.65 10.13
N SER A 178 3.87 -5.72 11.46
CA SER A 178 2.56 -5.74 12.15
C SER A 178 2.21 -4.42 12.86
N GLN A 179 3.15 -3.48 12.97
CA GLN A 179 3.00 -2.27 13.77
C GLN A 179 1.87 -1.38 13.26
N TYR A 180 1.81 -1.16 11.95
CA TYR A 180 0.84 -0.24 11.35
C TYR A 180 -0.58 -0.80 11.33
N ASN A 181 -0.72 -2.13 11.17
CA ASN A 181 -2.00 -2.81 11.34
C ASN A 181 -2.53 -2.65 12.78
N LYS A 182 -1.65 -2.87 13.79
CA LYS A 182 -1.98 -2.69 15.20
C LYS A 182 -2.28 -1.23 15.56
N MET A 183 -1.65 -0.27 14.87
CA MET A 183 -1.95 1.16 15.01
C MET A 183 -3.36 1.48 14.49
N GLY A 184 -3.85 0.70 13.55
CA GLY A 184 -5.22 0.76 13.04
C GLY A 184 -5.37 1.37 11.66
N PHE A 185 -4.31 1.39 10.83
CA PHE A 185 -4.46 1.63 9.40
C PHE A 185 -5.33 0.53 8.78
N ASP A 186 -6.21 0.92 7.85
CA ASP A 186 -7.09 -0.01 7.16
C ASP A 186 -6.33 -0.79 6.07
N LEU A 187 -5.38 -0.15 5.39
CA LEU A 187 -4.48 -0.76 4.41
C LEU A 187 -3.04 -0.37 4.70
N VAL A 188 -2.14 -1.35 4.56
CA VAL A 188 -0.69 -1.13 4.67
C VAL A 188 0.01 -1.88 3.56
N THR A 189 0.96 -1.24 2.89
CA THR A 189 1.78 -1.92 1.87
C THR A 189 3.26 -1.90 2.22
N PHE A 190 3.94 -3.01 1.92
CA PHE A 190 5.38 -3.18 2.01
C PHE A 190 5.94 -3.59 0.65
N SER A 191 7.19 -3.22 0.37
CA SER A 191 7.89 -3.73 -0.81
C SER A 191 8.56 -5.07 -0.50
N GLY A 192 8.14 -6.14 -1.15
CA GLY A 192 8.73 -7.46 -0.99
C GLY A 192 10.21 -7.53 -1.39
N GLY A 193 10.64 -6.73 -2.36
CA GLY A 193 12.01 -6.71 -2.84
C GLY A 193 12.97 -5.81 -2.08
N LYS A 194 12.51 -5.12 -1.00
CA LYS A 194 13.37 -4.31 -0.14
C LYS A 194 13.83 -5.12 1.08
N GLY A 195 13.48 -4.71 2.28
CA GLY A 195 13.90 -5.36 3.52
C GLY A 195 13.40 -6.81 3.70
N ILE A 196 12.41 -7.25 2.93
CA ILE A 196 11.91 -8.63 2.92
C ILE A 196 12.78 -9.55 2.07
N CYS A 197 13.64 -9.01 1.19
CA CYS A 197 14.53 -9.75 0.30
C CYS A 197 13.82 -10.74 -0.64
N GLY A 198 12.60 -10.44 -1.03
CA GLY A 198 11.83 -11.18 -2.02
C GLY A 198 12.10 -10.71 -3.45
N PRO A 199 11.36 -11.24 -4.45
CA PRO A 199 11.48 -10.83 -5.84
C PRO A 199 11.19 -9.34 -6.04
N GLN A 200 11.90 -8.74 -6.99
CA GLN A 200 11.72 -7.37 -7.47
C GLN A 200 10.80 -7.35 -8.70
#